data_e8b9980937197ee29ef683e049fe4e55
#
_entry.id   e8b9980937197ee29ef683e049fe4e55
#
_cell.length_a   1.000
_cell.length_b   1.000
_cell.length_c   1.000
_cell.angle_alpha   90.00
_cell.angle_beta   90.00
_cell.angle_gamma   90.00
#
_symmetry.space_group_name_H-M   'P 1'
#
loop_
_entity.id
_entity.type
_entity.pdbx_description
1 polymer ?
#
loop_
_entity_poly.entity_id
_entity_poly.type
_entity_poly.pdbx_seq_one_letter_code
_entity_poly.pdbx_strand_id
1 'polypeptide(L)'
;MGIAQKRTRMSLSTFEDKYQIHWVDSRSNAYQAAEWCDETFGPEWGQFAWRNISRDGVTTNYFTFYRMDHAQWFMLKWRDA
;
A
#
# COMPACT_ATOMS: atom_id res chain seq x y z
N MET A 1 -4.99 -18.15 22.34
CA MET A 1 -4.72 -17.90 21.97
C MET A 1 -4.42 -17.22 21.31
N GLY A 2 -4.21 -16.80 21.28
CA GLY A 2 -3.98 -15.93 20.51
C GLY A 2 -3.35 -16.22 19.37
N ILE A 3 -3.79 -16.33 18.48
CA ILE A 3 -3.31 -16.62 17.42
C ILE A 3 -2.70 -15.58 16.80
N ALA A 4 -1.68 -15.61 16.46
CA ALA A 4 -0.95 -14.69 15.88
C ALA A 4 -1.40 -14.45 14.60
N GLN A 5 -2.21 -13.70 14.33
CA GLN A 5 -2.59 -13.49 13.13
C GLN A 5 -1.75 -12.58 12.47
N LYS A 6 -1.32 -12.77 11.35
CA LYS A 6 -0.56 -11.99 10.61
C LYS A 6 -1.44 -11.01 10.06
N ARG A 7 -1.67 -9.95 10.52
CA ARG A 7 -2.49 -9.04 10.01
C ARG A 7 -1.84 -7.98 9.33
N THR A 8 -2.23 -7.59 8.20
CA THR A 8 -1.71 -6.50 7.44
C THR A 8 -2.32 -5.28 8.01
N ARG A 9 -1.56 -4.32 8.43
CA ARG A 9 -2.09 -3.12 8.98
C ARG A 9 -2.11 -2.06 7.92
N MET A 10 -3.27 -1.73 7.44
CA MET A 10 -3.43 -0.82 6.34
C MET A 10 -4.48 0.22 6.68
N SER A 11 -4.23 1.47 6.40
CA SER A 11 -5.22 2.51 6.60
C SER A 11 -5.16 3.49 5.44
N LEU A 12 -6.25 4.17 5.19
CA LEU A 12 -6.37 5.10 4.10
C LEU A 12 -6.56 6.52 4.60
N SER A 13 -5.84 7.47 4.02
CA SER A 13 -6.01 8.86 4.33
C SER A 13 -6.24 9.59 3.03
N THR A 14 -7.02 10.65 3.04
CA THR A 14 -7.20 11.44 1.85
C THR A 14 -6.65 12.82 2.10
N PHE A 15 -6.05 13.44 1.09
CA PHE A 15 -5.43 14.70 1.25
C PHE A 15 -5.18 15.31 -0.09
N GLU A 16 -5.65 16.46 -0.33
CA GLU A 16 -5.44 17.18 -1.59
C GLU A 16 -5.77 16.36 -2.82
N ASP A 17 -6.89 15.76 -2.84
CA ASP A 17 -7.33 14.95 -3.97
C ASP A 17 -6.45 13.71 -4.22
N LYS A 18 -5.70 13.30 -3.22
CA LYS A 18 -4.93 12.10 -3.33
C LYS A 18 -5.36 11.13 -2.24
N TYR A 19 -5.12 9.87 -2.47
CA TYR A 19 -5.55 8.81 -1.55
C TYR A 19 -4.31 8.03 -1.16
N GLN A 20 -3.87 8.17 0.09
CA GLN A 20 -2.65 7.54 0.52
C GLN A 20 -2.92 6.37 1.45
N ILE A 21 -2.34 5.24 1.16
CA ILE A 21 -2.47 4.05 1.98
C ILE A 21 -1.19 3.87 2.76
N HIS A 22 -1.32 3.74 4.07
CA HIS A 22 -0.22 3.47 4.97
C HIS A 22 -0.31 1.99 5.28
N TRP A 23 0.73 1.25 4.96
CA TRP A 23 0.69 -0.20 5.05
C TRP A 23 1.93 -0.70 5.77
N VAL A 24 1.77 -1.30 6.92
CA VAL A 24 2.87 -1.84 7.69
C VAL A 24 3.09 -3.27 7.27
N ASP A 25 4.13 -3.53 6.52
CA ASP A 25 4.44 -4.87 6.03
C ASP A 25 5.87 -4.86 5.50
N SER A 26 6.37 -5.98 5.06
CA SER A 26 7.73 -6.08 4.59
C SER A 26 7.95 -5.32 3.30
N ARG A 27 9.21 -4.96 3.03
CA ARG A 27 9.53 -4.32 1.79
C ARG A 27 9.30 -5.24 0.63
N SER A 28 9.53 -6.51 0.81
CA SER A 28 9.34 -7.51 -0.23
C SER A 28 7.90 -7.54 -0.70
N ASN A 29 6.95 -7.51 0.23
CA ASN A 29 5.54 -7.50 -0.12
C ASN A 29 5.18 -6.18 -0.81
N ALA A 30 5.77 -5.09 -0.37
CA ALA A 30 5.50 -3.80 -0.98
C ALA A 30 6.02 -3.73 -2.41
N TYR A 31 7.16 -4.34 -2.68
CA TYR A 31 7.68 -4.38 -4.05
C TYR A 31 6.76 -5.18 -4.95
N GLN A 32 6.22 -6.29 -4.46
CA GLN A 32 5.29 -7.08 -5.24
C GLN A 32 4.02 -6.29 -5.52
N ALA A 33 3.56 -5.55 -4.52
CA ALA A 33 2.36 -4.74 -4.67
C ALA A 33 2.60 -3.60 -5.66
N ALA A 34 3.79 -3.02 -5.65
CA ALA A 34 4.12 -1.94 -6.57
C ALA A 34 4.14 -2.46 -8.01
N GLU A 35 4.66 -3.66 -8.20
CA GLU A 35 4.69 -4.27 -9.50
C GLU A 35 3.28 -4.52 -9.97
N TRP A 36 2.42 -5.01 -9.09
CA TRP A 36 1.01 -5.25 -9.40
C TRP A 36 0.33 -3.92 -9.78
N CYS A 37 0.63 -2.83 -9.10
CA CYS A 37 0.05 -1.54 -9.41
C CYS A 37 0.48 -1.08 -10.80
N ASP A 38 1.74 -1.28 -11.11
CA ASP A 38 2.27 -0.87 -12.41
C ASP A 38 1.56 -1.61 -13.53
N GLU A 39 1.33 -2.89 -13.35
CA GLU A 39 0.66 -3.70 -14.35
C GLU A 39 -0.83 -3.45 -14.42
N THR A 40 -1.44 -3.12 -13.30
CA THR A 40 -2.89 -2.98 -13.23
C THR A 40 -3.36 -1.57 -13.55
N PHE A 41 -2.68 -0.57 -13.02
CA PHE A 41 -3.12 0.80 -13.16
C PHE A 41 -2.29 1.63 -14.13
N GLY A 42 -1.05 1.27 -14.32
CA GLY A 42 -0.15 2.04 -15.17
C GLY A 42 1.07 2.44 -14.37
N PRO A 43 2.02 3.08 -15.00
CA PRO A 43 3.33 3.30 -14.39
C PRO A 43 3.33 4.22 -13.19
N GLU A 44 4.30 3.96 -12.33
CA GLU A 44 4.52 4.77 -11.17
C GLU A 44 4.73 6.21 -11.59
N TRP A 45 4.33 7.14 -10.78
CA TRP A 45 4.39 8.57 -11.02
C TRP A 45 3.34 9.05 -12.03
N GLY A 46 2.71 8.14 -12.73
CA GLY A 46 1.61 8.49 -13.61
C GLY A 46 0.30 8.18 -12.92
N GLN A 47 0.16 6.96 -12.41
CA GLN A 47 -1.08 6.54 -11.79
C GLN A 47 -0.95 6.37 -10.29
N PHE A 48 0.26 6.19 -9.80
CA PHE A 48 0.48 6.02 -8.38
C PHE A 48 1.92 6.34 -8.04
N ALA A 49 2.21 6.46 -6.75
CA ALA A 49 3.58 6.61 -6.28
C ALA A 49 3.69 5.82 -4.99
N TRP A 50 4.88 5.33 -4.69
CA TRP A 50 5.04 4.60 -3.44
C TRP A 50 6.45 4.78 -2.88
N ARG A 51 6.57 4.61 -1.57
CA ARG A 51 7.86 4.67 -0.92
C ARG A 51 7.74 3.94 0.41
N ASN A 52 8.84 3.65 1.07
CA ASN A 52 8.76 3.03 2.38
C ASN A 52 9.77 3.68 3.32
N ILE A 53 9.52 3.58 4.59
CA ILE A 53 10.37 4.11 5.62
C ILE A 53 10.48 3.02 6.68
N SER A 54 11.72 2.69 7.06
CA SER A 54 11.93 1.70 8.11
C SER A 54 12.46 2.42 9.33
N ARG A 55 11.85 2.17 10.47
CA ARG A 55 12.28 2.79 11.70
C ARG A 55 12.05 1.83 12.85
N ASP A 56 13.03 1.59 13.66
CA ASP A 56 12.93 0.70 14.80
C ASP A 56 12.43 -0.69 14.42
N GLY A 57 12.89 -1.20 13.32
CA GLY A 57 12.51 -2.55 12.89
C GLY A 57 11.15 -2.63 12.22
N VAL A 58 10.47 -1.51 12.06
CA VAL A 58 9.16 -1.52 11.44
C VAL A 58 9.23 -0.79 10.11
N THR A 59 8.72 -1.41 9.09
CA THR A 59 8.67 -0.80 7.76
C THR A 59 7.24 -0.38 7.45
N THR A 60 7.08 0.87 7.12
CA THR A 60 5.78 1.39 6.71
C THR A 60 5.87 1.75 5.24
N ASN A 61 4.94 1.26 4.47
CA ASN A 61 4.89 1.50 3.05
C ASN A 61 3.78 2.49 2.76
N TYR A 62 4.05 3.48 1.91
CA TYR A 62 3.08 4.51 1.60
C TYR A 62 2.79 4.44 0.11
N PHE A 63 1.56 4.08 -0.23
CA PHE A 63 1.14 4.05 -1.63
C PHE A 63 0.15 5.19 -1.84
N THR A 64 0.45 6.07 -2.77
CA THR A 64 -0.42 7.22 -3.04
C THR A 64 -1.06 7.03 -4.39
N PHE A 65 -2.39 7.12 -4.43
CA PHE A 65 -3.14 6.98 -5.67
C PHE A 65 -3.85 8.27 -5.98
N TYR A 66 -4.08 8.53 -7.25
CA TYR A 66 -4.76 9.75 -7.67
C TYR A 66 -6.25 9.50 -7.93
N ARG A 67 -6.66 8.24 -7.83
CA ARG A 67 -8.05 7.87 -8.00
C ARG A 67 -8.50 7.03 -6.82
N MET A 68 -9.68 7.32 -6.32
CA MET A 68 -10.22 6.59 -5.20
C MET A 68 -10.44 5.12 -5.53
N ASP A 69 -10.91 4.82 -6.72
CA ASP A 69 -11.18 3.44 -7.11
C ASP A 69 -9.89 2.62 -7.15
N HIS A 70 -8.77 3.23 -7.55
CA HIS A 70 -7.48 2.53 -7.54
C HIS A 70 -7.06 2.23 -6.10
N ALA A 71 -7.25 3.17 -5.19
CA ALA A 71 -6.89 2.97 -3.80
C ALA A 71 -7.74 1.85 -3.19
N GLN A 72 -9.02 1.83 -3.50
CA GLN A 72 -9.92 0.81 -2.98
C GLN A 72 -9.57 -0.56 -3.54
N TRP A 73 -9.23 -0.63 -4.81
CA TRP A 73 -8.85 -1.87 -5.44
C TRP A 73 -7.57 -2.41 -4.80
N PHE A 74 -6.61 -1.53 -4.56
CA PHE A 74 -5.36 -1.90 -3.92
C PHE A 74 -5.65 -2.50 -2.54
N MET A 75 -6.49 -1.87 -1.75
CA MET A 75 -6.80 -2.35 -0.42
C MET A 75 -7.48 -3.71 -0.46
N LEU A 76 -8.39 -3.90 -1.40
CA LEU A 76 -9.06 -5.19 -1.51
C LEU A 76 -8.10 -6.31 -1.87
N LYS A 77 -7.13 -6.00 -2.69
CA LYS A 77 -6.17 -7.00 -3.13
C LYS A 77 -5.15 -7.34 -2.06
N TRP A 78 -4.66 -6.35 -1.36
CA TRP A 78 -3.49 -6.54 -0.50
C TRP A 78 -3.74 -6.53 1.00
N ARG A 79 -4.90 -6.11 1.46
CA ARG A 79 -5.12 -6.00 2.88
C ARG A 79 -5.02 -7.31 3.65
N ASP A 80 -5.30 -8.39 2.99
CA ASP A 80 -5.21 -9.68 3.65
C ASP A 80 -4.09 -10.53 3.09
N ALA A 81 -3.15 -9.93 2.49
CA ALA A 81 -2.07 -10.66 1.84
C ALA A 81 -1.04 -11.18 2.83
#